data_8c5c96376685cdb87adebcd076fb3187
#
_entry.id   8c5c96376685cdb87adebcd076fb3187
#
_cell.length_a   1.000
_cell.length_b   1.000
_cell.length_c   1.000
_cell.angle_alpha   90.00
_cell.angle_beta   90.00
_cell.angle_gamma   90.00
#
_symmetry.space_group_name_H-M   'P 1'
#
loop_
_entity.id
_entity.type
_entity.pdbx_description
1 polymer ?
#
loop_
_entity_poly.entity_id
_entity_poly.type
_entity_poly.pdbx_seq_one_letter_code
_entity_poly.pdbx_strand_id
1 'polypeptide(L)'
;TKVYTHTTLKSGSNVFHVEFTPNADYRPSEYSLLSSYDTVTFDFTVNYNVKGRTVIYAAPEGRSTGSGTNSDPVDIYTAVKSVAPGQMIVLKGGTYALDKTVTIDRGVSGTTDARIYMIADPDSTSRPVLNFQRKCAGMILAGDYWYFQGFDVTGSANSLKGIQVSGSHNTLDDIMAYRNGNTGIQISRYKSTDGRSDWPSYNLILNCTSYLNADAGYEDADGFAAKLTIGEGNVFDGCIAAYNADDGWDLFAKIETGAIGQVVIQNCVAFKNGYVLDENGQEVDAGNGNGFKMGGSSISGHHILRNSVSFGNKAKGIDSNSCPDIEAYSSTSYNNESFNVAFYTNDAKNTAFMAKGILSFKDSSNAAGQTVTEQFKPKGTQETSAYENAMNYYWRGENSTNSEGIAATAEWFQNMDMNSAIHGGIRRNTDG
;
A
#
# COMPACT_ATOMS: atom_id res chain seq x y z
N THR A 1 -6.40 -12.44 11.92
CA THR A 1 -6.76 -11.21 12.63
C THR A 1 -7.54 -10.33 11.68
N LYS A 2 -8.80 -10.04 11.98
CA LYS A 2 -9.57 -9.04 11.21
C LYS A 2 -9.26 -7.68 11.80
N VAL A 3 -8.78 -6.78 10.98
CA VAL A 3 -8.66 -5.35 11.33
C VAL A 3 -9.96 -4.69 10.91
N TYR A 4 -10.69 -4.15 11.86
CA TYR A 4 -11.88 -3.36 11.57
C TYR A 4 -11.50 -1.90 11.53
N THR A 5 -11.66 -1.27 10.37
CA THR A 5 -11.55 0.17 10.22
C THR A 5 -12.92 0.76 10.44
N HIS A 6 -13.11 1.46 11.54
CA HIS A 6 -14.35 2.21 11.78
C HIS A 6 -14.17 3.66 11.37
N THR A 7 -14.93 4.05 10.38
CA THR A 7 -14.91 5.41 9.82
C THR A 7 -15.87 6.37 10.51
N THR A 8 -16.61 5.94 11.54
CA THR A 8 -17.66 6.75 12.16
C THR A 8 -17.61 6.72 13.68
N LEU A 9 -16.51 7.23 14.26
CA LEU A 9 -16.52 7.58 15.68
C LEU A 9 -17.36 8.82 15.89
N LYS A 10 -18.34 8.76 16.81
CA LYS A 10 -19.11 9.93 17.23
C LYS A 10 -18.27 10.78 18.19
N SER A 11 -18.42 12.08 18.16
CA SER A 11 -17.83 12.95 19.18
C SER A 11 -18.31 12.52 20.57
N GLY A 12 -17.38 12.30 21.50
CA GLY A 12 -17.66 11.85 22.85
C GLY A 12 -17.26 10.40 23.08
N SER A 13 -17.96 9.70 23.95
CA SER A 13 -17.68 8.33 24.33
C SER A 13 -18.24 7.34 23.31
N ASN A 14 -17.38 6.49 22.79
CA ASN A 14 -17.73 5.38 21.90
C ASN A 14 -17.41 4.07 22.63
N VAL A 15 -18.39 3.20 22.81
CA VAL A 15 -18.20 1.88 23.40
C VAL A 15 -18.05 0.86 22.27
N PHE A 16 -16.96 0.13 22.29
CA PHE A 16 -16.71 -0.98 21.38
C PHE A 16 -17.00 -2.27 22.13
N HIS A 17 -17.95 -3.02 21.61
CA HIS A 17 -18.21 -4.38 22.03
C HIS A 17 -17.40 -5.33 21.15
N VAL A 18 -16.48 -6.09 21.75
CA VAL A 18 -15.67 -7.07 21.04
C VAL A 18 -16.09 -8.46 21.49
N GLU A 19 -16.54 -9.23 20.52
CA GLU A 19 -16.86 -10.63 20.68
C GLU A 19 -15.80 -11.46 19.95
N PHE A 20 -15.09 -12.28 20.68
CA PHE A 20 -14.11 -13.22 20.16
C PHE A 20 -14.66 -14.63 20.28
N THR A 21 -15.06 -15.20 19.16
CA THR A 21 -15.45 -16.60 19.07
C THR A 21 -14.33 -17.36 18.35
N PRO A 22 -13.65 -18.30 19.02
CA PRO A 22 -12.65 -19.13 18.38
C PRO A 22 -13.27 -19.93 17.22
N ASN A 23 -12.59 -20.01 16.09
CA ASN A 23 -13.03 -20.86 14.99
C ASN A 23 -12.76 -22.33 15.37
N ALA A 24 -13.81 -23.10 15.59
CA ALA A 24 -13.73 -24.52 15.94
C ALA A 24 -13.09 -25.38 14.85
N ASP A 25 -13.12 -24.92 13.59
CA ASP A 25 -12.56 -25.64 12.44
C ASP A 25 -11.05 -25.37 12.25
N TYR A 26 -10.50 -24.35 12.89
CA TYR A 26 -9.08 -24.05 12.83
C TYR A 26 -8.32 -24.86 13.89
N ARG A 27 -7.63 -25.90 13.43
CA ARG A 27 -6.88 -26.82 14.30
C ARG A 27 -5.44 -26.92 13.79
N PRO A 28 -4.49 -26.14 14.33
CA PRO A 28 -3.09 -26.45 14.11
C PRO A 28 -2.80 -27.85 14.63
N SER A 29 -2.15 -28.68 13.82
CA SER A 29 -1.86 -30.10 14.14
C SER A 29 -1.03 -30.30 15.41
N GLU A 30 -0.46 -29.24 15.95
CA GLU A 30 0.46 -29.26 17.10
C GLU A 30 -0.20 -28.98 18.44
N TYR A 31 -1.52 -28.66 18.48
CA TYR A 31 -2.22 -28.31 19.71
C TYR A 31 -3.32 -29.32 20.03
N SER A 32 -3.43 -29.61 21.32
CA SER A 32 -4.51 -30.45 21.84
C SER A 32 -5.87 -29.84 21.51
N LEU A 33 -6.78 -30.67 21.04
CA LEU A 33 -8.12 -30.26 20.70
C LEU A 33 -8.89 -29.86 21.98
N LEU A 34 -9.35 -28.63 22.05
CA LEU A 34 -10.38 -28.25 23.00
C LEU A 34 -11.72 -28.79 22.50
N SER A 35 -12.49 -29.38 23.38
CA SER A 35 -13.82 -29.95 23.05
C SER A 35 -14.90 -28.86 22.88
N SER A 36 -14.66 -27.67 23.42
CA SER A 36 -15.53 -26.52 23.32
C SER A 36 -14.72 -25.24 23.48
N TYR A 37 -15.23 -24.15 22.93
CA TYR A 37 -14.64 -22.82 23.05
C TYR A 37 -15.73 -21.87 23.57
N ASP A 38 -15.43 -21.16 24.63
CA ASP A 38 -16.28 -20.08 25.07
C ASP A 38 -16.03 -18.82 24.28
N THR A 39 -17.09 -18.14 23.91
CA THR A 39 -16.99 -16.79 23.36
C THR A 39 -16.53 -15.84 24.45
N VAL A 40 -15.46 -15.10 24.20
CA VAL A 40 -14.95 -14.06 25.09
C VAL A 40 -15.44 -12.72 24.60
N THR A 41 -16.17 -12.02 25.45
CA THR A 41 -16.65 -10.66 25.18
C THR A 41 -15.98 -9.67 26.11
N PHE A 42 -15.62 -8.51 25.59
CA PHE A 42 -15.18 -7.37 26.39
C PHE A 42 -15.58 -6.06 25.74
N ASP A 43 -15.88 -5.09 26.57
CA ASP A 43 -16.15 -3.73 26.14
C ASP A 43 -14.95 -2.84 26.46
N PHE A 44 -14.60 -1.98 25.54
CA PHE A 44 -13.69 -0.89 25.82
C PHE A 44 -14.26 0.43 25.31
N THR A 45 -13.96 1.49 26.01
CA THR A 45 -14.45 2.83 25.68
C THR A 45 -13.33 3.66 25.06
N VAL A 46 -13.59 4.19 23.88
CA VAL A 46 -12.73 5.19 23.25
C VAL A 46 -13.42 6.55 23.34
N ASN A 47 -12.80 7.46 24.06
CA ASN A 47 -13.28 8.84 24.12
C ASN A 47 -12.70 9.61 22.93
N TYR A 48 -13.50 9.80 21.90
CA TYR A 48 -13.16 10.65 20.75
C TYR A 48 -13.59 12.09 21.06
N ASN A 49 -12.64 12.89 21.52
CA ASN A 49 -12.94 14.25 21.93
C ASN A 49 -12.42 15.28 20.92
N VAL A 50 -13.29 15.66 19.97
CA VAL A 50 -13.00 16.76 19.02
C VAL A 50 -12.96 18.10 19.74
N LYS A 51 -13.65 18.23 20.88
CA LYS A 51 -13.76 19.51 21.62
C LYS A 51 -12.48 19.95 22.33
N GLY A 52 -11.53 19.08 22.57
CA GLY A 52 -10.25 19.41 23.21
C GLY A 52 -9.15 19.85 22.27
N ARG A 53 -9.37 19.84 20.96
CA ARG A 53 -8.37 20.20 19.94
C ARG A 53 -8.81 21.45 19.21
N THR A 54 -7.88 22.34 18.96
CA THR A 54 -8.10 23.46 18.03
C THR A 54 -8.24 22.88 16.63
N VAL A 55 -9.42 23.11 16.02
CA VAL A 55 -9.78 22.59 14.70
C VAL A 55 -9.74 23.73 13.70
N ILE A 56 -9.07 23.48 12.57
CA ILE A 56 -9.02 24.37 11.41
C ILE A 56 -9.82 23.71 10.27
N TYR A 57 -10.92 24.31 9.86
CA TYR A 57 -11.68 23.84 8.71
C TYR A 57 -11.11 24.39 7.41
N ALA A 58 -10.87 23.51 6.45
CA ALA A 58 -10.53 23.87 5.08
C ALA A 58 -11.65 23.40 4.13
N ALA A 59 -11.91 24.16 3.07
CA ALA A 59 -12.94 23.85 2.09
C ALA A 59 -12.48 24.13 0.66
N PRO A 60 -13.12 23.52 -0.37
CA PRO A 60 -12.83 23.83 -1.77
C PRO A 60 -12.88 25.33 -2.08
N GLU A 61 -13.88 26.01 -1.53
CA GLU A 61 -14.09 27.47 -1.68
C GLU A 61 -13.52 28.27 -0.49
N GLY A 62 -12.69 27.64 0.34
CA GLY A 62 -12.06 28.29 1.48
C GLY A 62 -11.13 29.43 1.06
N ARG A 63 -11.00 30.44 1.90
CA ARG A 63 -10.23 31.65 1.61
C ARG A 63 -9.07 31.80 2.55
N SER A 64 -7.96 32.36 2.08
CA SER A 64 -6.80 32.65 2.95
C SER A 64 -7.13 33.63 4.09
N THR A 65 -8.22 34.38 3.97
CA THR A 65 -8.72 35.32 4.97
C THR A 65 -9.81 34.73 5.85
N GLY A 66 -10.22 33.47 5.64
CA GLY A 66 -11.20 32.80 6.47
C GLY A 66 -10.70 32.65 7.91
N SER A 67 -11.61 32.50 8.84
CA SER A 67 -11.29 32.31 10.27
C SER A 67 -10.93 30.88 10.63
N GLY A 68 -11.05 29.92 9.70
CA GLY A 68 -10.80 28.50 9.92
C GLY A 68 -11.91 27.80 10.71
N THR A 69 -13.05 28.44 10.92
CA THR A 69 -14.24 27.81 11.51
C THR A 69 -15.03 27.02 10.47
N ASN A 70 -15.95 26.16 10.93
CA ASN A 70 -16.82 25.40 10.04
C ASN A 70 -17.68 26.30 9.11
N SER A 71 -18.11 27.49 9.60
CA SER A 71 -18.90 28.45 8.83
C SER A 71 -18.07 29.39 7.97
N ASP A 72 -16.77 29.52 8.21
CA ASP A 72 -15.84 30.37 7.48
C ASP A 72 -14.48 29.67 7.33
N PRO A 73 -14.43 28.62 6.50
CA PRO A 73 -13.24 27.81 6.32
C PRO A 73 -12.14 28.55 5.55
N VAL A 74 -10.89 28.14 5.78
CA VAL A 74 -9.75 28.60 5.00
C VAL A 74 -9.50 27.70 3.76
N ASP A 75 -8.66 28.18 2.85
CA ASP A 75 -8.08 27.30 1.83
C ASP A 75 -7.06 26.32 2.44
N ILE A 76 -6.76 25.23 1.72
CA ILE A 76 -5.86 24.18 2.22
C ILE A 76 -4.43 24.70 2.48
N TYR A 77 -3.92 25.63 1.68
CA TYR A 77 -2.57 26.19 1.85
C TYR A 77 -2.45 27.00 3.14
N THR A 78 -3.50 27.75 3.46
CA THR A 78 -3.59 28.49 4.72
C THR A 78 -3.70 27.53 5.90
N ALA A 79 -4.51 26.46 5.78
CA ALA A 79 -4.67 25.47 6.83
C ALA A 79 -3.33 24.80 7.19
N VAL A 80 -2.57 24.29 6.19
CA VAL A 80 -1.29 23.61 6.43
C VAL A 80 -0.19 24.52 6.96
N LYS A 81 -0.27 25.83 6.72
CA LYS A 81 0.68 26.82 7.25
C LYS A 81 0.34 27.26 8.67
N SER A 82 -0.92 27.14 9.05
CA SER A 82 -1.43 27.66 10.33
C SER A 82 -1.52 26.64 11.43
N VAL A 83 -1.51 25.34 11.08
CA VAL A 83 -1.68 24.25 12.04
C VAL A 83 -0.42 24.07 12.89
N ALA A 84 -0.61 23.74 14.16
CA ALA A 84 0.44 23.51 15.15
C ALA A 84 0.30 22.10 15.77
N PRO A 85 1.32 21.60 16.47
CA PRO A 85 1.25 20.31 17.17
C PRO A 85 -0.01 20.13 18.03
N GLY A 86 -0.65 18.98 17.91
CA GLY A 86 -1.89 18.65 18.62
C GLY A 86 -3.18 19.23 18.00
N GLN A 87 -3.08 19.98 16.91
CA GLN A 87 -4.22 20.52 16.21
C GLN A 87 -4.67 19.64 15.04
N MET A 88 -5.84 19.96 14.49
CA MET A 88 -6.48 19.19 13.43
C MET A 88 -6.94 20.10 12.30
N ILE A 89 -6.65 19.70 11.06
CA ILE A 89 -7.28 20.22 9.85
C ILE A 89 -8.44 19.30 9.48
N VAL A 90 -9.62 19.84 9.34
CA VAL A 90 -10.80 19.13 8.85
C VAL A 90 -11.10 19.60 7.43
N LEU A 91 -10.99 18.66 6.49
CA LEU A 91 -11.28 18.90 5.07
C LEU A 91 -12.76 18.71 4.80
N LYS A 92 -13.46 19.78 4.44
CA LYS A 92 -14.86 19.67 4.00
C LYS A 92 -14.95 18.93 2.68
N GLY A 93 -16.01 18.16 2.50
CA GLY A 93 -16.19 17.37 1.29
C GLY A 93 -16.30 18.23 0.02
N GLY A 94 -15.94 17.61 -1.10
CA GLY A 94 -15.94 18.23 -2.42
C GLY A 94 -14.55 18.27 -3.07
N THR A 95 -14.49 18.82 -4.28
CA THR A 95 -13.26 18.85 -5.08
C THR A 95 -12.49 20.15 -4.89
N TYR A 96 -11.30 20.07 -4.33
CA TYR A 96 -10.32 21.15 -4.24
C TYR A 96 -9.58 21.26 -5.57
N ALA A 97 -9.87 22.28 -6.37
CA ALA A 97 -9.18 22.54 -7.64
C ALA A 97 -7.87 23.29 -7.38
N LEU A 98 -6.77 22.52 -7.31
CA LEU A 98 -5.46 23.03 -6.89
C LEU A 98 -4.55 23.28 -8.10
N ASP A 99 -3.83 24.38 -8.11
CA ASP A 99 -2.86 24.76 -9.14
C ASP A 99 -1.43 24.84 -8.61
N LYS A 100 -1.23 24.54 -7.34
CA LYS A 100 0.08 24.49 -6.66
C LYS A 100 0.16 23.25 -5.79
N THR A 101 1.37 22.74 -5.63
CA THR A 101 1.67 21.65 -4.70
C THR A 101 1.31 22.04 -3.27
N VAL A 102 0.63 21.14 -2.56
CA VAL A 102 0.40 21.28 -1.11
C VAL A 102 1.64 20.75 -0.40
N THR A 103 2.47 21.66 0.10
CA THR A 103 3.72 21.30 0.79
C THR A 103 3.59 21.52 2.29
N ILE A 104 3.83 20.46 3.04
CA ILE A 104 4.00 20.47 4.50
C ILE A 104 5.51 20.36 4.76
N ASP A 105 6.15 21.49 5.04
CA ASP A 105 7.58 21.54 5.27
C ASP A 105 7.99 20.89 6.59
N ARG A 106 9.28 20.53 6.72
CA ARG A 106 9.86 19.94 7.94
C ARG A 106 9.58 20.71 9.23
N GLY A 107 9.47 22.05 9.13
CA GLY A 107 9.13 22.89 10.28
C GLY A 107 7.68 22.78 10.75
N VAL A 108 6.81 22.10 9.99
CA VAL A 108 5.40 21.90 10.34
C VAL A 108 5.22 20.43 10.74
N SER A 109 5.70 20.11 11.93
CA SER A 109 5.69 18.75 12.48
C SER A 109 4.93 18.68 13.79
N GLY A 110 4.24 17.56 14.00
CA GLY A 110 3.74 17.18 15.32
C GLY A 110 4.87 16.65 16.22
N THR A 111 4.46 16.02 17.31
CA THR A 111 5.35 15.29 18.22
C THR A 111 4.73 13.95 18.59
N THR A 112 5.45 13.09 19.27
CA THR A 112 4.96 11.82 19.79
C THR A 112 3.65 12.00 20.58
N ASP A 113 3.57 13.06 21.39
CA ASP A 113 2.43 13.31 22.29
C ASP A 113 1.38 14.27 21.69
N ALA A 114 1.72 14.94 20.59
CA ALA A 114 0.89 15.96 19.95
C ALA A 114 0.96 15.87 18.42
N ARG A 115 0.40 14.79 17.85
CA ARG A 115 0.29 14.63 16.39
C ARG A 115 -0.54 15.75 15.77
N ILE A 116 -0.25 16.05 14.52
CA ILE A 116 -1.10 16.91 13.69
C ILE A 116 -1.99 16.01 12.84
N TYR A 117 -3.26 16.38 12.72
CA TYR A 117 -4.24 15.60 11.98
C TYR A 117 -4.75 16.37 10.76
N MET A 118 -4.91 15.68 9.64
CA MET A 118 -5.66 16.15 8.48
C MET A 118 -6.67 15.07 8.11
N ILE A 119 -7.93 15.33 8.36
CA ILE A 119 -8.98 14.33 8.19
C ILE A 119 -10.15 14.86 7.34
N ALA A 120 -10.84 13.96 6.67
CA ALA A 120 -12.12 14.30 6.05
C ALA A 120 -13.13 14.74 7.13
N ASP A 121 -13.97 15.70 6.78
CA ASP A 121 -15.08 16.12 7.64
C ASP A 121 -16.08 14.96 7.78
N PRO A 122 -16.27 14.40 8.98
CA PRO A 122 -17.18 13.27 9.20
C PRO A 122 -18.65 13.62 8.95
N ASP A 123 -18.98 14.90 8.95
CA ASP A 123 -20.34 15.38 8.68
C ASP A 123 -20.58 15.66 7.19
N SER A 124 -19.56 15.55 6.34
CA SER A 124 -19.69 15.74 4.90
C SER A 124 -20.28 14.51 4.22
N THR A 125 -21.18 14.75 3.27
CA THR A 125 -21.80 13.69 2.44
C THR A 125 -20.94 13.24 1.27
N SER A 126 -19.86 13.96 0.98
CA SER A 126 -18.90 13.67 -0.08
C SER A 126 -17.48 13.67 0.46
N ARG A 127 -16.65 12.82 -0.13
CA ARG A 127 -15.23 12.71 0.21
C ARG A 127 -14.46 13.94 -0.30
N PRO A 128 -13.51 14.49 0.45
CA PRO A 128 -12.62 15.54 -0.05
C PRO A 128 -11.71 14.99 -1.14
N VAL A 129 -11.60 15.68 -2.28
CA VAL A 129 -10.74 15.30 -3.41
C VAL A 129 -9.77 16.44 -3.69
N LEU A 130 -8.49 16.23 -3.43
CA LEU A 130 -7.43 17.18 -3.76
C LEU A 130 -6.98 16.93 -5.22
N ASN A 131 -7.52 17.72 -6.15
CA ASN A 131 -7.26 17.59 -7.58
C ASN A 131 -6.27 18.65 -8.05
N PHE A 132 -5.08 18.21 -8.44
CA PHE A 132 -3.98 19.08 -8.91
C PHE A 132 -4.06 19.43 -10.39
N GLN A 133 -5.14 19.06 -11.08
CA GLN A 133 -5.51 19.50 -12.43
C GLN A 133 -4.42 19.30 -13.50
N ARG A 134 -3.47 18.37 -13.28
CA ARG A 134 -2.28 18.14 -14.12
C ARG A 134 -1.34 19.35 -14.22
N LYS A 135 -1.36 20.27 -13.24
CA LYS A 135 -0.56 21.51 -13.28
C LYS A 135 0.72 21.46 -12.46
N CYS A 136 0.76 20.65 -11.42
CA CYS A 136 1.87 20.61 -10.46
C CYS A 136 1.98 19.21 -9.82
N ALA A 137 2.94 19.02 -8.92
CA ALA A 137 2.97 17.84 -8.06
C ALA A 137 1.77 17.86 -7.11
N GLY A 138 1.42 16.69 -6.58
CA GLY A 138 0.37 16.56 -5.60
C GLY A 138 0.77 17.11 -4.22
N MET A 139 0.78 16.25 -3.20
CA MET A 139 1.18 16.64 -1.85
C MET A 139 2.64 16.24 -1.57
N ILE A 140 3.33 17.09 -0.78
CA ILE A 140 4.62 16.77 -0.17
C ILE A 140 4.47 16.87 1.34
N LEU A 141 4.63 15.75 2.03
CA LEU A 141 4.62 15.65 3.48
C LEU A 141 6.06 15.48 3.98
N ALA A 142 6.74 16.58 4.29
CA ALA A 142 8.08 16.57 4.87
C ALA A 142 8.09 16.80 6.39
N GLY A 143 6.94 17.14 6.97
CA GLY A 143 6.74 17.19 8.42
C GLY A 143 6.61 15.80 9.03
N ASP A 144 6.91 15.69 10.31
CA ASP A 144 6.83 14.45 11.08
C ASP A 144 5.55 14.40 11.93
N TYR A 145 5.15 13.18 12.34
CA TYR A 145 4.04 12.94 13.27
C TYR A 145 2.69 13.50 12.79
N TRP A 146 2.42 13.37 11.48
CA TRP A 146 1.12 13.65 10.90
C TRP A 146 0.24 12.39 10.85
N TYR A 147 -1.06 12.61 10.88
CA TYR A 147 -2.08 11.60 10.62
C TYR A 147 -3.05 12.12 9.57
N PHE A 148 -3.05 11.50 8.41
CA PHE A 148 -3.98 11.78 7.31
C PHE A 148 -5.09 10.74 7.30
N GLN A 149 -6.34 11.16 7.04
CA GLN A 149 -7.44 10.20 6.95
C GLN A 149 -8.55 10.65 6.00
N GLY A 150 -8.95 9.72 5.14
CA GLY A 150 -10.26 9.76 4.51
C GLY A 150 -10.41 10.71 3.32
N PHE A 151 -9.34 11.09 2.61
CA PHE A 151 -9.43 11.96 1.44
C PHE A 151 -8.67 11.41 0.24
N ASP A 152 -8.93 11.98 -0.93
CA ASP A 152 -8.35 11.55 -2.19
C ASP A 152 -7.33 12.55 -2.73
N VAL A 153 -6.32 12.03 -3.45
CA VAL A 153 -5.31 12.83 -4.13
C VAL A 153 -5.20 12.40 -5.60
N THR A 154 -5.43 13.34 -6.51
CA THR A 154 -5.49 13.03 -7.94
C THR A 154 -4.93 14.14 -8.82
N GLY A 155 -4.56 13.79 -10.04
CA GLY A 155 -4.27 14.76 -11.07
C GLY A 155 -2.96 15.52 -10.89
N SER A 156 -1.92 14.93 -10.31
CA SER A 156 -0.58 15.51 -10.40
C SER A 156 -0.10 15.56 -11.86
N ALA A 157 0.78 16.50 -12.19
CA ALA A 157 1.31 16.64 -13.54
C ALA A 157 2.21 15.45 -13.92
N ASN A 158 2.44 15.28 -15.21
CA ASN A 158 3.30 14.22 -15.72
C ASN A 158 4.66 14.17 -15.02
N SER A 159 5.15 12.97 -14.72
CA SER A 159 6.38 12.67 -13.98
C SER A 159 6.40 13.18 -12.52
N LEU A 160 5.26 13.66 -12.01
CA LEU A 160 5.15 14.17 -10.64
C LEU A 160 4.20 13.30 -9.80
N LYS A 161 4.59 13.05 -8.56
CA LYS A 161 3.91 12.13 -7.64
C LYS A 161 2.57 12.65 -7.13
N GLY A 162 1.67 11.73 -6.78
CA GLY A 162 0.45 12.06 -6.07
C GLY A 162 0.75 12.54 -4.65
N ILE A 163 1.37 11.69 -3.82
CA ILE A 163 1.84 12.04 -2.48
C ILE A 163 3.29 11.61 -2.34
N GLN A 164 4.15 12.54 -1.93
CA GLN A 164 5.51 12.23 -1.48
C GLN A 164 5.58 12.35 0.03
N VAL A 165 5.84 11.24 0.72
CA VAL A 165 6.09 11.20 2.17
C VAL A 165 7.58 11.28 2.39
N SER A 166 8.03 12.37 2.98
CA SER A 166 9.45 12.68 3.21
C SER A 166 9.78 13.00 4.66
N GLY A 167 8.76 13.04 5.53
CA GLY A 167 8.92 13.08 6.98
C GLY A 167 8.82 11.68 7.59
N SER A 168 8.95 11.61 8.89
CA SER A 168 8.96 10.37 9.67
C SER A 168 7.78 10.29 10.65
N HIS A 169 7.46 9.06 11.10
CA HIS A 169 6.39 8.80 12.06
C HIS A 169 4.99 9.26 11.60
N ASN A 170 4.78 9.35 10.30
CA ASN A 170 3.48 9.72 9.72
C ASN A 170 2.59 8.50 9.53
N THR A 171 1.28 8.71 9.59
CA THR A 171 0.27 7.72 9.24
C THR A 171 -0.62 8.28 8.14
N LEU A 172 -0.76 7.55 7.05
CA LEU A 172 -1.76 7.79 6.02
C LEU A 172 -2.78 6.65 6.13
N ASP A 173 -4.03 6.98 6.43
CA ASP A 173 -5.11 6.03 6.64
C ASP A 173 -6.29 6.32 5.69
N ASP A 174 -6.72 5.32 4.95
CA ASP A 174 -7.84 5.45 4.00
C ASP A 174 -7.66 6.60 3.00
N ILE A 175 -6.47 6.71 2.41
CA ILE A 175 -6.17 7.67 1.35
C ILE A 175 -6.29 6.97 -0.01
N MET A 176 -6.96 7.60 -0.97
CA MET A 176 -6.95 7.15 -2.36
C MET A 176 -6.07 8.07 -3.21
N ALA A 177 -5.04 7.50 -3.86
CA ALA A 177 -4.17 8.21 -4.77
C ALA A 177 -4.36 7.65 -6.19
N TYR A 178 -4.95 8.42 -7.09
CA TYR A 178 -5.30 7.91 -8.41
C TYR A 178 -5.13 8.93 -9.53
N ARG A 179 -4.89 8.41 -10.74
CA ARG A 179 -4.73 9.22 -11.95
C ARG A 179 -3.68 10.32 -11.78
N ASN A 180 -2.61 10.03 -11.05
CA ASN A 180 -1.45 10.91 -10.92
C ASN A 180 -0.45 10.67 -12.06
N GLY A 181 0.40 11.65 -12.34
CA GLY A 181 1.37 11.61 -13.44
C GLY A 181 2.66 10.85 -13.14
N ASN A 182 2.76 10.18 -12.00
CA ASN A 182 3.81 9.28 -11.55
C ASN A 182 3.27 8.48 -10.36
N THR A 183 4.13 7.86 -9.53
CA THR A 183 3.73 7.06 -8.37
C THR A 183 2.65 7.72 -7.51
N GLY A 184 1.62 6.95 -7.15
CA GLY A 184 0.51 7.45 -6.34
C GLY A 184 0.96 7.90 -4.96
N ILE A 185 1.58 7.01 -4.17
CA ILE A 185 2.15 7.33 -2.84
C ILE A 185 3.60 6.84 -2.78
N GLN A 186 4.53 7.76 -2.66
CA GLN A 186 5.96 7.44 -2.57
C GLN A 186 6.57 7.92 -1.25
N ILE A 187 7.28 7.03 -0.56
CA ILE A 187 8.16 7.37 0.56
C ILE A 187 9.58 7.58 -0.01
N SER A 188 10.15 8.76 0.16
CA SER A 188 11.52 9.09 -0.27
C SER A 188 11.98 10.40 0.35
N ARG A 189 13.29 10.65 0.38
CA ARG A 189 13.86 11.90 0.95
C ARG A 189 13.22 13.17 0.38
N TYR A 190 13.22 14.23 1.16
CA TYR A 190 12.66 15.52 0.79
C TYR A 190 13.54 16.26 -0.22
N LYS A 191 14.82 16.46 0.13
CA LYS A 191 15.78 17.18 -0.71
C LYS A 191 16.84 16.21 -1.25
N SER A 192 17.35 16.50 -2.42
CA SER A 192 18.44 15.71 -3.03
C SER A 192 19.73 15.70 -2.20
N THR A 193 19.90 16.68 -1.34
CA THR A 193 21.05 16.84 -0.41
C THR A 193 20.86 16.10 0.91
N ASP A 194 19.66 15.55 1.20
CA ASP A 194 19.40 14.87 2.46
C ASP A 194 20.26 13.62 2.61
N GLY A 195 20.94 13.52 3.76
CA GLY A 195 21.68 12.34 4.16
C GLY A 195 20.78 11.25 4.75
N ARG A 196 21.37 10.10 5.08
CA ARG A 196 20.63 8.94 5.64
C ARG A 196 19.88 9.27 6.94
N SER A 197 20.40 10.16 7.77
CA SER A 197 19.73 10.60 9.00
C SER A 197 18.42 11.34 8.77
N ASP A 198 18.26 11.91 7.57
CA ASP A 198 17.08 12.68 7.18
C ASP A 198 16.07 11.85 6.36
N TRP A 199 16.38 10.57 6.10
CA TRP A 199 15.52 9.71 5.31
C TRP A 199 14.25 9.34 6.06
N PRO A 200 13.08 9.38 5.39
CA PRO A 200 11.80 9.11 6.01
C PRO A 200 11.73 7.71 6.61
N SER A 201 11.34 7.63 7.88
CA SER A 201 11.36 6.42 8.70
C SER A 201 10.07 6.26 9.49
N TYR A 202 9.73 5.03 9.87
CA TYR A 202 8.59 4.72 10.76
C TYR A 202 7.26 5.30 10.29
N ASN A 203 7.02 5.34 8.97
CA ASN A 203 5.73 5.73 8.42
C ASN A 203 4.83 4.51 8.25
N LEU A 204 3.54 4.69 8.52
CA LEU A 204 2.50 3.69 8.31
C LEU A 204 1.55 4.15 7.19
N ILE A 205 1.49 3.38 6.12
CA ILE A 205 0.51 3.53 5.06
C ILE A 205 -0.55 2.45 5.29
N LEU A 206 -1.72 2.87 5.75
CA LEU A 206 -2.78 2.00 6.27
C LEU A 206 -4.03 2.10 5.40
N ASN A 207 -4.55 0.97 4.96
CA ASN A 207 -5.81 0.90 4.21
C ASN A 207 -5.91 1.86 3.00
N CYS A 208 -4.78 2.25 2.42
CA CYS A 208 -4.74 3.15 1.28
C CYS A 208 -4.98 2.40 -0.03
N THR A 209 -5.53 3.10 -1.02
CA THR A 209 -5.68 2.57 -2.38
C THR A 209 -4.94 3.47 -3.37
N SER A 210 -4.10 2.87 -4.22
CA SER A 210 -3.36 3.59 -5.24
C SER A 210 -3.60 2.95 -6.60
N TYR A 211 -4.20 3.71 -7.55
CA TYR A 211 -4.64 3.12 -8.79
C TYR A 211 -4.68 4.09 -9.98
N LEU A 212 -4.55 3.54 -11.18
CA LEU A 212 -4.59 4.29 -12.45
C LEU A 212 -3.56 5.43 -12.50
N ASN A 213 -2.45 5.30 -11.79
CA ASN A 213 -1.36 6.25 -11.89
C ASN A 213 -0.51 5.92 -13.14
N ALA A 214 -0.18 6.94 -13.92
CA ALA A 214 0.55 6.76 -15.17
C ALA A 214 1.34 8.01 -15.54
N ASP A 215 2.63 7.85 -15.80
CA ASP A 215 3.45 8.82 -16.48
C ASP A 215 3.38 8.60 -18.01
N ALA A 216 3.83 9.55 -18.79
CA ALA A 216 3.74 9.48 -20.25
C ALA A 216 4.59 8.35 -20.88
N GLY A 217 5.62 7.88 -20.17
CA GLY A 217 6.50 6.79 -20.60
C GLY A 217 6.07 5.43 -20.09
N TYR A 218 5.15 5.36 -19.16
CA TYR A 218 4.71 4.15 -18.46
C TYR A 218 5.84 3.39 -17.72
N GLU A 219 6.86 4.10 -17.24
CA GLU A 219 8.06 3.47 -16.66
C GLU A 219 8.25 3.71 -15.17
N ASP A 220 7.58 4.71 -14.58
CA ASP A 220 7.87 5.20 -13.24
C ASP A 220 6.63 5.32 -12.32
N ALA A 221 5.44 5.07 -12.85
CA ALA A 221 4.20 5.30 -12.13
C ALA A 221 3.72 4.05 -11.40
N ASP A 222 4.29 3.82 -10.22
CA ASP A 222 3.88 2.76 -9.31
C ASP A 222 2.59 3.10 -8.55
N GLY A 223 1.94 2.10 -7.97
CA GLY A 223 0.92 2.32 -6.96
C GLY A 223 1.55 2.92 -5.70
N PHE A 224 2.43 2.17 -5.09
CA PHE A 224 3.19 2.55 -3.91
C PHE A 224 4.67 2.36 -4.16
N ALA A 225 5.49 3.28 -3.63
CA ALA A 225 6.92 3.11 -3.65
C ALA A 225 7.54 3.50 -2.30
N ALA A 226 8.48 2.69 -1.83
CA ALA A 226 9.37 3.04 -0.74
C ALA A 226 10.79 2.76 -1.23
N LYS A 227 11.36 3.71 -1.98
CA LYS A 227 12.52 3.44 -2.82
C LYS A 227 13.62 4.50 -2.74
N LEU A 228 14.82 4.11 -3.08
CA LEU A 228 16.04 4.90 -3.26
C LEU A 228 16.61 5.50 -1.97
N THR A 229 15.81 6.13 -1.14
CA THR A 229 16.27 6.96 -0.01
C THR A 229 15.25 6.95 1.11
N ILE A 230 15.10 5.80 1.75
CA ILE A 230 14.22 5.60 2.91
C ILE A 230 15.00 5.00 4.08
N GLY A 231 14.62 5.37 5.29
CA GLY A 231 15.12 4.78 6.53
C GLY A 231 14.24 3.61 6.99
N GLU A 232 14.46 3.18 8.21
CA GLU A 232 13.87 1.99 8.79
C GLU A 232 12.39 2.13 9.17
N GLY A 233 11.70 0.99 9.31
CA GLY A 233 10.41 0.90 9.97
C GLY A 233 9.20 1.40 9.16
N ASN A 234 9.32 1.58 7.85
CA ASN A 234 8.18 1.92 7.00
C ASN A 234 7.31 0.68 6.74
N VAL A 235 6.00 0.82 6.91
CA VAL A 235 5.03 -0.27 6.80
C VAL A 235 3.88 0.11 5.88
N PHE A 236 3.50 -0.82 4.99
CA PHE A 236 2.25 -0.80 4.25
C PHE A 236 1.35 -1.91 4.81
N ASP A 237 0.16 -1.55 5.27
CA ASP A 237 -0.79 -2.48 5.85
C ASP A 237 -2.18 -2.30 5.24
N GLY A 238 -2.75 -3.38 4.75
CA GLY A 238 -4.08 -3.38 4.20
C GLY A 238 -4.26 -2.54 2.93
N CYS A 239 -3.22 -2.26 2.16
CA CYS A 239 -3.27 -1.39 0.98
C CYS A 239 -3.61 -2.15 -0.30
N ILE A 240 -4.15 -1.43 -1.29
CA ILE A 240 -4.51 -1.94 -2.61
C ILE A 240 -3.80 -1.14 -3.70
N ALA A 241 -3.05 -1.82 -4.58
CA ALA A 241 -2.47 -1.23 -5.79
C ALA A 241 -3.05 -1.90 -7.04
N ALA A 242 -3.62 -1.10 -7.94
CA ALA A 242 -4.24 -1.66 -9.13
C ALA A 242 -4.15 -0.73 -10.35
N TYR A 243 -3.97 -1.31 -11.53
CA TYR A 243 -3.92 -0.54 -12.78
C TYR A 243 -2.94 0.63 -12.76
N ASN A 244 -1.82 0.47 -12.08
CA ASN A 244 -0.74 1.44 -12.21
C ASN A 244 0.11 1.10 -13.42
N ALA A 245 0.62 2.10 -14.11
CA ALA A 245 1.33 1.89 -15.36
C ALA A 245 2.61 1.08 -15.20
N ASP A 246 3.27 1.18 -14.05
CA ASP A 246 4.42 0.32 -13.72
C ASP A 246 4.03 -0.67 -12.61
N ASP A 247 4.71 -0.70 -11.49
CA ASP A 247 4.54 -1.72 -10.46
C ASP A 247 3.41 -1.39 -9.45
N GLY A 248 2.88 -2.40 -8.78
CA GLY A 248 1.99 -2.20 -7.64
C GLY A 248 2.77 -1.63 -6.45
N TRP A 249 3.88 -2.25 -6.09
CA TRP A 249 4.89 -1.77 -5.15
C TRP A 249 6.26 -1.79 -5.77
N ASP A 250 7.06 -0.71 -5.53
CA ASP A 250 8.47 -0.65 -5.90
C ASP A 250 9.36 -0.28 -4.69
N LEU A 251 10.22 -1.22 -4.28
CA LEU A 251 11.20 -1.05 -3.20
C LEU A 251 12.63 -0.91 -3.73
N PHE A 252 12.81 -0.29 -4.89
CA PHE A 252 14.08 -0.25 -5.59
C PHE A 252 15.18 0.48 -4.82
N ALA A 253 16.33 -0.17 -4.69
CA ALA A 253 17.56 0.43 -4.19
C ALA A 253 18.56 0.63 -5.32
N LYS A 254 19.36 1.69 -5.27
CA LYS A 254 20.42 2.00 -6.25
C LYS A 254 21.80 1.87 -5.63
N ILE A 255 22.78 1.49 -6.44
CA ILE A 255 24.19 1.40 -6.01
C ILE A 255 24.68 2.76 -5.49
N GLU A 256 24.28 3.85 -6.14
CA GLU A 256 24.73 5.21 -5.79
C GLU A 256 24.21 5.68 -4.42
N THR A 257 23.04 5.23 -4.01
CA THR A 257 22.46 5.55 -2.70
C THR A 257 22.69 4.44 -1.66
N GLY A 258 22.97 3.24 -2.14
CA GLY A 258 23.19 2.04 -1.32
C GLY A 258 21.89 1.45 -0.77
N ALA A 259 22.02 0.60 0.26
CA ALA A 259 20.89 -0.07 0.88
C ALA A 259 19.89 0.94 1.48
N ILE A 260 18.63 0.62 1.40
CA ILE A 260 17.52 1.33 2.02
C ILE A 260 17.06 0.59 3.28
N GLY A 261 16.27 1.24 4.12
CA GLY A 261 15.72 0.62 5.32
C GLY A 261 14.76 -0.51 4.99
N GLN A 262 14.60 -1.45 5.92
CA GLN A 262 13.64 -2.53 5.80
C GLN A 262 12.21 -2.00 5.65
N VAL A 263 11.45 -2.58 4.75
CA VAL A 263 10.02 -2.31 4.53
C VAL A 263 9.22 -3.57 4.82
N VAL A 264 8.09 -3.40 5.51
CA VAL A 264 7.10 -4.45 5.70
C VAL A 264 5.86 -4.15 4.86
N ILE A 265 5.45 -5.09 4.02
CA ILE A 265 4.19 -5.07 3.28
C ILE A 265 3.33 -6.21 3.81
N GLN A 266 2.16 -5.89 4.34
CA GLN A 266 1.28 -6.90 4.91
C GLN A 266 -0.20 -6.64 4.62
N ASN A 267 -0.99 -7.72 4.51
CA ASN A 267 -2.43 -7.65 4.26
C ASN A 267 -2.79 -6.83 3.00
N CYS A 268 -1.89 -6.80 2.01
CA CYS A 268 -1.98 -5.95 0.83
C CYS A 268 -2.41 -6.74 -0.41
N VAL A 269 -2.98 -6.02 -1.39
CA VAL A 269 -3.41 -6.59 -2.66
C VAL A 269 -2.80 -5.82 -3.83
N ALA A 270 -2.16 -6.52 -4.77
CA ALA A 270 -1.59 -5.97 -5.99
C ALA A 270 -2.21 -6.66 -7.21
N PHE A 271 -2.93 -5.93 -8.05
CA PHE A 271 -3.52 -6.56 -9.23
C PHE A 271 -3.57 -5.63 -10.44
N LYS A 272 -3.49 -6.26 -11.63
CA LYS A 272 -3.61 -5.53 -12.90
C LYS A 272 -2.63 -4.35 -13.05
N ASN A 273 -1.48 -4.38 -12.38
CA ASN A 273 -0.43 -3.39 -12.63
C ASN A 273 0.32 -3.72 -13.91
N GLY A 274 0.86 -2.72 -14.60
CA GLY A 274 1.36 -2.81 -15.96
C GLY A 274 0.30 -2.61 -17.03
N TYR A 275 -0.93 -2.32 -16.61
CA TYR A 275 -2.04 -1.91 -17.46
C TYR A 275 -2.61 -0.58 -17.02
N VAL A 276 -3.12 0.18 -17.95
CA VAL A 276 -3.93 1.36 -17.70
C VAL A 276 -5.28 1.20 -18.37
N LEU A 277 -6.26 1.97 -17.95
CA LEU A 277 -7.56 2.02 -18.62
C LEU A 277 -7.61 3.25 -19.53
N ASP A 278 -7.98 3.04 -20.79
CA ASP A 278 -8.23 4.13 -21.74
C ASP A 278 -9.52 4.90 -21.37
N GLU A 279 -9.92 5.85 -22.20
CA GLU A 279 -11.13 6.65 -22.02
C GLU A 279 -12.43 5.84 -22.12
N ASN A 280 -12.39 4.65 -22.73
CA ASN A 280 -13.51 3.72 -22.85
C ASN A 280 -13.53 2.68 -21.73
N GLY A 281 -12.54 2.72 -20.81
CA GLY A 281 -12.38 1.75 -19.74
C GLY A 281 -11.79 0.41 -20.21
N GLN A 282 -11.16 0.38 -21.40
CA GLN A 282 -10.48 -0.82 -21.90
C GLN A 282 -9.04 -0.87 -21.37
N GLU A 283 -8.58 -2.08 -21.07
CA GLU A 283 -7.20 -2.32 -20.65
C GLU A 283 -6.24 -2.04 -21.82
N VAL A 284 -5.19 -1.28 -21.55
CA VAL A 284 -4.09 -0.96 -22.46
C VAL A 284 -2.78 -1.33 -21.78
N ASP A 285 -1.93 -2.03 -22.48
CA ASP A 285 -0.57 -2.35 -22.04
C ASP A 285 0.21 -1.08 -21.68
N ALA A 286 0.88 -1.13 -20.55
CA ALA A 286 1.70 -0.03 -20.06
C ALA A 286 3.14 -0.51 -19.75
N GLY A 287 3.67 -0.25 -18.55
CA GLY A 287 5.05 -0.54 -18.16
C GLY A 287 5.36 -2.00 -17.80
N ASN A 288 6.21 -2.18 -16.79
CA ASN A 288 6.69 -3.52 -16.38
C ASN A 288 5.61 -4.35 -15.69
N GLY A 289 4.90 -3.77 -14.74
CA GLY A 289 3.72 -4.36 -14.15
C GLY A 289 3.95 -5.54 -13.21
N ASN A 290 4.91 -5.41 -12.29
CA ASN A 290 5.00 -6.36 -11.20
C ASN A 290 3.96 -6.03 -10.11
N GLY A 291 3.51 -7.04 -9.37
CA GLY A 291 2.66 -6.82 -8.21
C GLY A 291 3.45 -6.23 -7.05
N PHE A 292 4.38 -7.02 -6.49
CA PHE A 292 5.29 -6.62 -5.44
C PHE A 292 6.74 -6.76 -5.90
N LYS A 293 7.38 -5.64 -6.23
CA LYS A 293 8.80 -5.56 -6.59
C LYS A 293 9.62 -5.20 -5.36
N MET A 294 10.28 -6.20 -4.81
CA MET A 294 10.83 -6.19 -3.44
C MET A 294 12.30 -5.78 -3.36
N GLY A 295 12.78 -4.96 -4.26
CA GLY A 295 14.16 -4.46 -4.18
C GLY A 295 14.79 -4.11 -5.51
N GLY A 296 16.13 -4.16 -5.61
CA GLY A 296 16.87 -3.87 -6.83
C GLY A 296 18.38 -3.89 -6.66
N SER A 297 19.10 -3.90 -7.79
CA SER A 297 20.56 -3.74 -7.90
C SER A 297 21.38 -4.74 -7.06
N SER A 298 20.83 -5.91 -6.76
CA SER A 298 21.43 -6.91 -5.88
C SER A 298 21.81 -6.37 -4.49
N ILE A 299 21.08 -5.39 -4.00
CA ILE A 299 21.29 -4.76 -2.70
C ILE A 299 20.38 -5.43 -1.67
N SER A 300 20.97 -5.83 -0.53
CA SER A 300 20.26 -6.36 0.63
C SER A 300 19.27 -5.33 1.20
N GLY A 301 18.04 -5.75 1.47
CA GLY A 301 16.97 -4.89 1.99
C GLY A 301 16.20 -5.53 3.15
N HIS A 302 16.30 -6.84 3.35
CA HIS A 302 15.54 -7.61 4.35
C HIS A 302 14.05 -7.28 4.35
N HIS A 303 13.50 -6.97 3.17
CA HIS A 303 12.09 -6.59 3.04
C HIS A 303 11.18 -7.78 3.29
N ILE A 304 10.04 -7.53 3.93
CA ILE A 304 9.08 -8.56 4.32
C ILE A 304 7.76 -8.34 3.59
N LEU A 305 7.28 -9.39 2.92
CA LEU A 305 5.92 -9.49 2.40
C LEU A 305 5.17 -10.57 3.17
N ARG A 306 3.98 -10.27 3.69
CA ARG A 306 3.17 -11.27 4.37
C ARG A 306 1.66 -11.06 4.23
N ASN A 307 0.91 -12.19 4.27
CA ASN A 307 -0.56 -12.18 4.21
C ASN A 307 -1.11 -11.36 3.04
N SER A 308 -0.43 -11.39 1.89
CA SER A 308 -0.73 -10.50 0.78
C SER A 308 -1.10 -11.30 -0.47
N VAL A 309 -1.81 -10.65 -1.40
CA VAL A 309 -2.30 -11.27 -2.62
C VAL A 309 -1.84 -10.49 -3.84
N SER A 310 -1.33 -11.19 -4.85
CA SER A 310 -0.93 -10.61 -6.13
C SER A 310 -1.56 -11.37 -7.29
N PHE A 311 -2.26 -10.69 -8.20
CA PHE A 311 -2.90 -11.38 -9.32
C PHE A 311 -3.07 -10.53 -10.58
N GLY A 312 -3.03 -11.19 -11.72
CA GLY A 312 -3.34 -10.58 -13.01
C GLY A 312 -2.43 -9.41 -13.39
N ASN A 313 -1.26 -9.29 -12.78
CA ASN A 313 -0.28 -8.28 -13.16
C ASN A 313 0.43 -8.68 -14.47
N LYS A 314 0.85 -7.70 -15.25
CA LYS A 314 1.47 -7.90 -16.57
C LYS A 314 2.79 -8.66 -16.53
N ALA A 315 3.52 -8.58 -15.44
CA ALA A 315 4.77 -9.33 -15.30
C ALA A 315 4.69 -10.31 -14.11
N LYS A 316 5.39 -10.04 -13.04
CA LYS A 316 5.54 -10.97 -11.91
C LYS A 316 4.63 -10.60 -10.75
N GLY A 317 4.13 -11.59 -10.04
CA GLY A 317 3.33 -11.35 -8.86
C GLY A 317 4.16 -10.89 -7.66
N ILE A 318 5.13 -11.72 -7.27
CA ILE A 318 6.09 -11.42 -6.19
C ILE A 318 7.50 -11.51 -6.78
N ASP A 319 8.18 -10.38 -6.86
CA ASP A 319 9.49 -10.26 -7.50
C ASP A 319 10.56 -9.78 -6.51
N SER A 320 11.61 -10.58 -6.30
CA SER A 320 12.76 -10.12 -5.52
C SER A 320 13.50 -8.97 -6.18
N ASN A 321 13.34 -8.82 -7.48
CA ASN A 321 14.04 -7.84 -8.30
C ASN A 321 15.54 -7.76 -7.98
N SER A 322 16.18 -8.91 -7.89
CA SER A 322 17.57 -9.14 -7.49
C SER A 322 17.96 -8.81 -6.03
N CYS A 323 17.06 -8.33 -5.18
CA CYS A 323 17.33 -8.23 -3.74
C CYS A 323 17.59 -9.64 -3.17
N PRO A 324 18.73 -9.89 -2.48
CA PRO A 324 19.16 -11.24 -2.17
C PRO A 324 18.50 -11.89 -0.94
N ASP A 325 17.73 -11.14 -0.17
CA ASP A 325 17.31 -11.53 1.18
C ASP A 325 15.89 -11.10 1.55
N ILE A 326 14.99 -11.09 0.57
CA ILE A 326 13.58 -10.86 0.83
C ILE A 326 12.94 -12.04 1.57
N GLU A 327 11.92 -11.73 2.37
CA GLU A 327 11.13 -12.68 3.10
C GLU A 327 9.67 -12.62 2.68
N ALA A 328 9.10 -13.74 2.22
CA ALA A 328 7.68 -13.82 1.85
C ALA A 328 6.98 -14.91 2.66
N TYR A 329 5.88 -14.52 3.32
CA TYR A 329 5.11 -15.39 4.21
C TYR A 329 3.63 -15.37 3.88
N SER A 330 2.97 -16.54 3.96
CA SER A 330 1.50 -16.67 3.92
C SER A 330 0.85 -15.81 2.82
N SER A 331 1.43 -15.82 1.63
CA SER A 331 1.00 -14.95 0.53
C SER A 331 0.59 -15.77 -0.69
N THR A 332 -0.41 -15.24 -1.40
CA THR A 332 -0.96 -15.87 -2.60
C THR A 332 -0.60 -15.04 -3.84
N SER A 333 -0.16 -15.71 -4.88
CA SER A 333 0.13 -15.09 -6.17
C SER A 333 -0.47 -15.94 -7.28
N TYR A 334 -1.39 -15.36 -8.07
CA TYR A 334 -2.09 -16.16 -9.10
C TYR A 334 -2.31 -15.39 -10.40
N ASN A 335 -2.31 -16.12 -11.50
CA ASN A 335 -2.63 -15.62 -12.84
C ASN A 335 -1.87 -14.34 -13.25
N ASN A 336 -0.63 -14.13 -12.76
CA ASN A 336 0.23 -13.09 -13.32
C ASN A 336 0.81 -13.58 -14.66
N GLU A 337 1.03 -12.69 -15.62
CA GLU A 337 1.37 -13.10 -16.99
C GLU A 337 2.72 -13.81 -17.08
N SER A 338 3.72 -13.35 -16.33
CA SER A 338 5.03 -14.01 -16.28
C SER A 338 5.10 -15.01 -15.11
N PHE A 339 5.85 -14.72 -14.09
CA PHE A 339 5.97 -15.57 -12.90
C PHE A 339 5.00 -15.12 -11.82
N ASN A 340 4.35 -16.05 -11.12
CA ASN A 340 3.70 -15.69 -9.87
C ASN A 340 4.73 -15.37 -8.79
N VAL A 341 5.86 -16.12 -8.77
CA VAL A 341 6.96 -15.92 -7.82
C VAL A 341 8.30 -15.92 -8.56
N ALA A 342 9.10 -14.89 -8.36
CA ALA A 342 10.44 -14.79 -8.95
C ALA A 342 11.46 -14.31 -7.91
N PHE A 343 12.19 -15.27 -7.33
CA PHE A 343 13.26 -15.01 -6.38
C PHE A 343 14.60 -15.27 -7.05
N TYR A 344 15.34 -14.21 -7.33
CA TYR A 344 16.65 -14.29 -7.98
C TYR A 344 17.57 -13.18 -7.49
N THR A 345 18.86 -13.38 -7.67
CA THR A 345 19.87 -12.34 -7.52
C THR A 345 20.90 -12.45 -8.64
N ASN A 346 21.50 -11.34 -9.00
CA ASN A 346 22.61 -11.30 -9.95
C ASN A 346 23.97 -11.53 -9.28
N ASP A 347 24.05 -11.44 -7.95
CA ASP A 347 25.25 -11.69 -7.16
C ASP A 347 25.11 -12.97 -6.35
N ALA A 348 26.04 -13.89 -6.59
CA ALA A 348 26.03 -15.23 -6.00
C ALA A 348 26.38 -15.29 -4.50
N LYS A 349 26.73 -14.16 -3.85
CA LYS A 349 27.52 -14.26 -2.62
C LYS A 349 26.74 -14.39 -1.32
N ASN A 350 25.52 -13.88 -1.20
CA ASN A 350 24.80 -13.86 0.10
C ASN A 350 23.28 -13.98 -0.06
N THR A 351 22.81 -14.99 -0.76
CA THR A 351 21.38 -15.17 -0.93
C THR A 351 20.75 -15.82 0.30
N ALA A 352 19.74 -15.21 0.85
CA ALA A 352 19.01 -15.67 2.03
C ALA A 352 17.48 -15.49 1.87
N PHE A 353 16.93 -15.83 0.68
CA PHE A 353 15.48 -15.77 0.46
C PHE A 353 14.72 -16.63 1.45
N MET A 354 13.61 -16.13 1.95
CA MET A 354 12.67 -16.89 2.75
C MET A 354 11.32 -16.97 2.02
N ALA A 355 10.80 -18.19 1.84
CA ALA A 355 9.47 -18.44 1.28
C ALA A 355 8.75 -19.47 2.14
N LYS A 356 7.68 -19.08 2.82
CA LYS A 356 6.93 -19.96 3.71
C LYS A 356 5.43 -19.72 3.65
N GLY A 357 4.65 -20.76 3.31
CA GLY A 357 3.21 -20.64 3.13
C GLY A 357 2.85 -19.87 1.85
N ILE A 358 3.58 -20.08 0.77
CA ILE A 358 3.34 -19.42 -0.51
C ILE A 358 2.42 -20.28 -1.37
N LEU A 359 1.35 -19.67 -1.87
CA LEU A 359 0.49 -20.27 -2.87
C LEU A 359 0.67 -19.54 -4.21
N SER A 360 1.35 -20.17 -5.16
CA SER A 360 1.37 -19.78 -6.56
C SER A 360 0.35 -20.62 -7.33
N PHE A 361 -0.56 -19.99 -8.04
CA PHE A 361 -1.60 -20.69 -8.77
C PHE A 361 -1.87 -20.07 -10.15
N LYS A 362 -2.13 -20.92 -11.13
CA LYS A 362 -2.67 -20.51 -12.43
C LYS A 362 -3.85 -21.40 -12.78
N ASP A 363 -4.95 -20.81 -13.21
CA ASP A 363 -6.07 -21.59 -13.70
C ASP A 363 -5.90 -21.95 -15.18
N SER A 364 -6.62 -22.97 -15.63
CA SER A 364 -6.51 -23.49 -17.00
C SER A 364 -6.98 -22.49 -18.07
N SER A 365 -7.84 -21.53 -17.72
CA SER A 365 -8.35 -20.52 -18.65
C SER A 365 -7.30 -19.42 -18.91
N ASN A 366 -6.41 -19.17 -17.95
CA ASN A 366 -5.34 -18.19 -18.04
C ASN A 366 -3.96 -18.83 -18.28
N ALA A 367 -3.88 -20.16 -18.28
CA ALA A 367 -2.64 -20.89 -18.50
C ALA A 367 -2.26 -21.03 -19.98
N ALA A 368 -3.08 -20.56 -20.91
CA ALA A 368 -2.79 -20.63 -22.35
C ALA A 368 -1.52 -19.85 -22.71
N GLY A 369 -0.44 -20.58 -22.90
CA GLY A 369 0.88 -20.01 -23.21
C GLY A 369 1.83 -19.85 -22.02
N GLN A 370 1.40 -20.15 -20.80
CA GLN A 370 2.24 -19.99 -19.60
C GLN A 370 2.80 -21.34 -19.14
N THR A 371 3.79 -21.86 -19.84
CA THR A 371 4.56 -23.05 -19.46
C THR A 371 5.68 -22.72 -18.45
N VAL A 372 5.71 -21.49 -17.94
CA VAL A 372 6.81 -20.97 -17.14
C VAL A 372 6.64 -21.42 -15.70
N THR A 373 7.55 -22.29 -15.25
CA THR A 373 7.69 -22.62 -13.84
C THR A 373 8.25 -21.44 -13.06
N GLU A 374 7.97 -21.37 -11.75
CA GLU A 374 8.46 -20.29 -10.89
C GLU A 374 9.96 -20.10 -10.97
N GLN A 375 10.42 -18.89 -10.78
CA GLN A 375 11.83 -18.55 -10.85
C GLN A 375 12.46 -18.56 -9.45
N PHE A 376 13.39 -19.49 -9.21
CA PHE A 376 14.22 -19.52 -8.01
C PHE A 376 15.69 -19.61 -8.42
N LYS A 377 16.35 -18.44 -8.51
CA LYS A 377 17.73 -18.33 -8.98
C LYS A 377 18.61 -17.59 -7.96
N PRO A 378 18.85 -18.20 -6.78
CA PRO A 378 19.62 -17.55 -5.73
C PRO A 378 21.07 -17.23 -6.12
N LYS A 379 21.60 -17.92 -7.13
CA LYS A 379 22.98 -17.76 -7.63
C LYS A 379 23.03 -17.71 -9.16
N GLY A 380 22.00 -17.14 -9.77
CA GLY A 380 21.86 -17.11 -11.22
C GLY A 380 21.43 -18.44 -11.85
N THR A 381 21.43 -19.54 -11.10
CA THR A 381 21.02 -20.87 -11.53
C THR A 381 19.72 -21.28 -10.85
N GLN A 382 18.82 -21.96 -11.56
CA GLN A 382 17.55 -22.42 -11.02
C GLN A 382 17.77 -23.46 -9.90
N GLU A 383 17.30 -23.17 -8.68
CA GLU A 383 17.43 -24.04 -7.49
C GLU A 383 16.07 -24.22 -6.80
N THR A 384 15.08 -24.77 -7.49
CA THR A 384 13.71 -24.87 -6.99
C THR A 384 13.61 -25.65 -5.67
N SER A 385 14.37 -26.74 -5.55
CA SER A 385 14.32 -27.64 -4.39
C SER A 385 14.65 -26.96 -3.05
N ALA A 386 15.43 -25.88 -3.06
CA ALA A 386 15.77 -25.14 -1.85
C ALA A 386 14.57 -24.41 -1.21
N TYR A 387 13.50 -24.22 -1.97
CA TYR A 387 12.28 -23.48 -1.54
C TYR A 387 11.05 -24.37 -1.48
N GLU A 388 11.21 -25.66 -1.80
CA GLU A 388 10.14 -26.65 -1.74
C GLU A 388 9.93 -27.15 -0.32
N ASN A 389 8.69 -27.14 0.13
CA ASN A 389 8.24 -27.76 1.37
C ASN A 389 6.76 -28.09 1.30
N ALA A 390 6.21 -28.74 2.31
CA ALA A 390 4.81 -29.13 2.37
C ALA A 390 3.83 -27.93 2.43
N MET A 391 4.32 -26.72 2.76
CA MET A 391 3.50 -25.52 2.93
C MET A 391 3.53 -24.58 1.73
N ASN A 392 4.44 -24.77 0.77
CA ASN A 392 4.56 -23.97 -0.42
C ASN A 392 4.02 -24.71 -1.63
N TYR A 393 3.14 -24.07 -2.38
CA TYR A 393 2.57 -24.59 -3.61
C TYR A 393 3.06 -23.72 -4.77
N TYR A 394 3.76 -24.32 -5.70
CA TYR A 394 4.34 -23.62 -6.84
C TYR A 394 3.80 -24.13 -8.16
N TRP A 395 3.55 -23.20 -9.08
CA TRP A 395 3.17 -23.51 -10.46
C TRP A 395 4.33 -24.24 -11.19
N ARG A 396 4.01 -25.37 -11.84
CA ARG A 396 5.00 -26.23 -12.53
C ARG A 396 4.75 -26.38 -14.03
N GLY A 397 3.95 -25.47 -14.61
CA GLY A 397 3.59 -25.53 -16.03
C GLY A 397 2.23 -26.15 -16.31
N GLU A 398 1.75 -27.09 -15.47
CA GLU A 398 0.44 -27.75 -15.62
C GLU A 398 -0.43 -27.60 -14.38
N ASN A 399 0.15 -27.64 -13.21
CA ASN A 399 -0.55 -27.51 -11.94
C ASN A 399 0.37 -26.88 -10.86
N SER A 400 -0.23 -26.49 -9.75
CA SER A 400 0.48 -25.98 -8.57
C SER A 400 0.53 -27.07 -7.51
N THR A 401 1.74 -27.53 -7.18
CA THR A 401 1.94 -28.61 -6.21
C THR A 401 2.94 -28.22 -5.12
N ASN A 402 2.80 -28.83 -3.94
CA ASN A 402 3.80 -28.77 -2.87
C ASN A 402 4.87 -29.87 -3.04
N SER A 403 5.79 -29.97 -2.09
CA SER A 403 6.86 -31.02 -2.11
C SER A 403 6.34 -32.44 -1.92
N GLU A 404 5.13 -32.63 -1.42
CA GLU A 404 4.48 -33.93 -1.24
C GLU A 404 3.63 -34.35 -2.47
N GLY A 405 3.61 -33.50 -3.52
CA GLY A 405 2.83 -33.73 -4.72
C GLY A 405 1.34 -33.41 -4.57
N ILE A 406 0.93 -32.80 -3.47
CA ILE A 406 -0.47 -32.36 -3.27
C ILE A 406 -0.70 -31.14 -4.15
N ALA A 407 -1.77 -31.18 -4.95
CA ALA A 407 -2.13 -30.10 -5.85
C ALA A 407 -3.08 -29.09 -5.18
N ALA A 408 -2.81 -27.80 -5.37
CA ALA A 408 -3.79 -26.76 -5.13
C ALA A 408 -4.86 -26.76 -6.23
N THR A 409 -6.10 -26.44 -5.88
CA THR A 409 -7.22 -26.40 -6.82
C THR A 409 -7.92 -25.04 -6.80
N ALA A 410 -8.68 -24.72 -7.84
CA ALA A 410 -9.46 -23.49 -7.92
C ALA A 410 -10.51 -23.38 -6.78
N GLU A 411 -10.93 -24.50 -6.19
CA GLU A 411 -11.86 -24.55 -5.06
C GLU A 411 -11.30 -23.91 -3.77
N TRP A 412 -9.98 -23.69 -3.71
CA TRP A 412 -9.33 -22.97 -2.60
C TRP A 412 -9.58 -21.47 -2.64
N PHE A 413 -10.12 -20.97 -3.76
CA PHE A 413 -10.39 -19.55 -3.95
C PHE A 413 -11.91 -19.33 -3.90
N GLN A 414 -12.33 -18.33 -3.18
CA GLN A 414 -13.75 -17.94 -3.15
C GLN A 414 -14.20 -17.36 -4.50
N ASN A 415 -13.32 -16.62 -5.16
CA ASN A 415 -13.52 -16.06 -6.48
C ASN A 415 -12.17 -15.82 -7.15
N MET A 416 -12.03 -16.26 -8.39
CA MET A 416 -10.82 -16.03 -9.20
C MET A 416 -11.08 -15.10 -10.40
N ASP A 417 -12.30 -14.58 -10.55
CA ASP A 417 -12.58 -13.61 -11.60
C ASP A 417 -11.85 -12.28 -11.29
N MET A 418 -10.77 -12.06 -12.01
CA MET A 418 -9.96 -10.84 -11.89
C MET A 418 -10.75 -9.57 -12.20
N ASN A 419 -11.84 -9.67 -12.97
CA ASN A 419 -12.68 -8.53 -13.28
C ASN A 419 -13.67 -8.21 -12.16
N SER A 420 -14.02 -9.16 -11.31
CA SER A 420 -14.94 -8.92 -10.20
C SER A 420 -14.39 -7.92 -9.19
N ALA A 421 -13.07 -7.82 -9.04
CA ALA A 421 -12.41 -6.83 -8.20
C ALA A 421 -12.57 -5.38 -8.71
N ILE A 422 -13.01 -5.21 -9.96
CA ILE A 422 -13.11 -3.92 -10.66
C ILE A 422 -14.55 -3.40 -10.66
N HIS A 423 -15.54 -4.28 -10.52
CA HIS A 423 -16.96 -3.93 -10.54
C HIS A 423 -17.34 -3.08 -9.32
N GLY A 424 -17.41 -1.79 -9.48
CA GLY A 424 -17.81 -0.85 -8.43
C GLY A 424 -16.72 0.11 -7.99
N GLY A 425 -15.58 0.11 -8.69
CA GLY A 425 -14.39 0.88 -8.31
C GLY A 425 -13.61 0.18 -7.19
N ILE A 426 -12.34 0.53 -7.10
CA ILE A 426 -11.45 -0.02 -6.08
C ILE A 426 -11.79 0.63 -4.74
N ARG A 427 -12.76 0.08 -4.08
CA ARG A 427 -13.18 0.51 -2.74
C ARG A 427 -13.29 -0.70 -1.84
N ARG A 428 -12.89 -0.53 -0.58
CA ARG A 428 -13.19 -1.52 0.44
C ARG A 428 -14.68 -1.53 0.70
N ASN A 429 -15.21 -2.70 0.94
CA ASN A 429 -16.55 -2.81 1.51
C ASN A 429 -16.57 -2.18 2.91
N THR A 430 -17.75 -1.85 3.40
CA THR A 430 -17.94 -1.28 4.75
C THR A 430 -17.55 -2.23 5.88
N ASP A 431 -17.33 -3.49 5.56
CA ASP A 431 -16.89 -4.56 6.46
C ASP A 431 -15.36 -4.87 6.34
N GLY A 432 -14.62 -4.08 5.54
CA GLY A 432 -13.17 -4.23 5.33
C GLY A 432 -12.85 -5.10 4.14
#